data_8187bcbe14b68d50c88deca0bdf723fa
#
_entry.id   8187bcbe14b68d50c88deca0bdf723fa
#
_cell.length_a   1.000
_cell.length_b   1.000
_cell.length_c   1.000
_cell.angle_alpha   90.00
_cell.angle_beta   90.00
_cell.angle_gamma   90.00
#
_symmetry.space_group_name_H-M   'P 1'
#
loop_
_entity.id
_entity.type
_entity.pdbx_description
1 polymer ?
#
loop_
_entity_poly.entity_id
_entity_poly.type
_entity_poly.pdbx_seq_one_letter_code
_entity_poly.pdbx_strand_id
1 'polypeptide(L)'
;MHSLKKETQILKMKINFTNQQNIFRGEVRAWLESNVPKTPLKSLDTKEGFEQHREWEKTLNQGNWSMVTWPKEYGGRGLDLIQWLIFEEEYYRAEAPTRVNQNGVFLLGPTLMEFGTHEQKSKFLNAMAAGDHIWAQGWSEPGAGSDMAAIRTTAVLEGDHYKINGQKTWSSRAAYADWTFGLFRTDLDSERHRGLSFILVPLNLPGITVRPIPQLDGEPGFAEIYFDDVKVPVENLLGGDGEGWKIAMATAGFERGLMLRSPARFQQTASKLLELYLANQDHCSPMIQAKVVEAWSQSESYALSIYHTASKMLAGGSIGSESSLGKIFWSELDHMMHQTALKILGASAELSQESKNDAAKWIKGFMFSYAGPIYAGTNEIQKNIIAERLLGLPR
;
A
#
# COMPACT_ATOMS: atom_id res chain seq x y z
N MET A 1 40.61 -40.04 23.80
CA MET A 1 40.15 -39.17 22.74
C MET A 1 38.79 -39.63 22.27
N HIS A 2 37.70 -39.17 22.89
CA HIS A 2 36.34 -39.45 22.51
C HIS A 2 35.82 -38.29 21.68
N SER A 3 35.56 -38.57 20.42
CA SER A 3 35.01 -37.64 19.44
C SER A 3 33.56 -37.31 19.79
N LEU A 4 33.31 -36.10 20.27
CA LEU A 4 31.98 -35.47 20.33
C LEU A 4 31.57 -35.02 18.94
N LYS A 5 30.93 -35.88 18.15
CA LYS A 5 30.09 -35.45 17.04
C LYS A 5 28.78 -34.92 17.63
N LYS A 6 28.68 -33.65 17.91
CA LYS A 6 27.40 -32.97 18.03
C LYS A 6 26.84 -32.78 16.60
N GLU A 7 25.86 -33.64 16.27
CA GLU A 7 24.97 -33.35 15.15
C GLU A 7 24.23 -32.06 15.47
N THR A 8 24.62 -30.98 14.80
CA THR A 8 23.87 -29.74 14.80
C THR A 8 22.59 -30.00 14.00
N GLN A 9 21.52 -30.34 14.70
CA GLN A 9 20.19 -30.40 14.11
C GLN A 9 19.83 -28.99 13.65
N ILE A 10 20.03 -28.71 12.37
CA ILE A 10 19.52 -27.50 11.73
C ILE A 10 17.99 -27.62 11.81
N LEU A 11 17.39 -26.92 12.75
CA LEU A 11 15.94 -26.72 12.82
C LEU A 11 15.50 -26.04 11.54
N LYS A 12 15.11 -26.83 10.54
CA LYS A 12 14.40 -26.31 9.37
C LYS A 12 13.06 -25.80 9.85
N MET A 13 12.93 -24.49 10.01
CA MET A 13 11.65 -23.84 10.22
C MET A 13 10.82 -24.06 8.95
N LYS A 14 9.88 -24.99 8.97
CA LYS A 14 8.92 -25.18 7.89
C LYS A 14 7.62 -24.48 8.30
N ILE A 15 7.19 -23.51 7.51
CA ILE A 15 5.80 -23.04 7.57
C ILE A 15 4.96 -24.17 6.98
N ASN A 16 4.26 -24.90 7.83
CA ASN A 16 3.37 -25.98 7.40
C ASN A 16 1.96 -25.42 7.26
N PHE A 17 1.47 -25.37 6.04
CA PHE A 17 0.06 -25.06 5.78
C PHE A 17 -0.81 -26.28 6.05
N THR A 18 -2.01 -26.06 6.57
CA THR A 18 -3.03 -27.10 6.72
C THR A 18 -3.52 -27.59 5.35
N ASN A 19 -4.14 -28.77 5.32
CA ASN A 19 -4.75 -29.29 4.10
C ASN A 19 -5.77 -28.30 3.52
N GLN A 20 -6.56 -27.62 4.35
CA GLN A 20 -7.54 -26.62 3.92
C GLN A 20 -6.87 -25.39 3.29
N GLN A 21 -5.77 -24.91 3.86
CA GLN A 21 -4.98 -23.83 3.29
C GLN A 21 -4.32 -24.21 1.96
N ASN A 22 -3.88 -25.47 1.81
CA ASN A 22 -3.35 -25.96 0.54
C ASN A 22 -4.43 -26.11 -0.55
N ILE A 23 -5.65 -26.53 -0.19
CA ILE A 23 -6.80 -26.55 -1.10
C ILE A 23 -7.11 -25.12 -1.54
N PHE A 24 -7.21 -24.18 -0.59
CA PHE A 24 -7.43 -22.77 -0.89
C PHE A 24 -6.37 -22.20 -1.84
N ARG A 25 -5.08 -22.51 -1.63
CA ARG A 25 -4.00 -22.13 -2.54
C ARG A 25 -4.24 -22.64 -3.97
N GLY A 26 -4.70 -23.88 -4.10
CA GLY A 26 -5.03 -24.47 -5.40
C GLY A 26 -6.19 -23.74 -6.09
N GLU A 27 -7.24 -23.37 -5.35
CA GLU A 27 -8.37 -22.59 -5.86
C GLU A 27 -7.93 -21.20 -6.35
N VAL A 28 -7.15 -20.47 -5.56
CA VAL A 28 -6.59 -19.16 -5.94
C VAL A 28 -5.78 -19.27 -7.21
N ARG A 29 -4.87 -20.24 -7.27
CA ARG A 29 -3.98 -20.48 -8.41
C ARG A 29 -4.76 -20.73 -9.68
N ALA A 30 -5.70 -21.68 -9.66
CA ALA A 30 -6.51 -22.05 -10.81
C ALA A 30 -7.34 -20.85 -11.32
N TRP A 31 -7.88 -20.05 -10.41
CA TRP A 31 -8.64 -18.87 -10.79
C TRP A 31 -7.75 -17.81 -11.44
N LEU A 32 -6.59 -17.50 -10.85
CA LEU A 32 -5.66 -16.53 -11.40
C LEU A 32 -5.11 -16.94 -12.77
N GLU A 33 -4.73 -18.21 -12.94
CA GLU A 33 -4.28 -18.76 -14.22
C GLU A 33 -5.33 -18.61 -15.35
N SER A 34 -6.61 -18.64 -14.97
CA SER A 34 -7.71 -18.50 -15.93
C SER A 34 -8.12 -17.06 -16.22
N ASN A 35 -7.85 -16.13 -15.30
CA ASN A 35 -8.41 -14.78 -15.35
C ASN A 35 -7.37 -13.66 -15.49
N VAL A 36 -6.10 -13.88 -15.13
CA VAL A 36 -5.05 -12.85 -15.28
C VAL A 36 -4.88 -12.52 -16.77
N PRO A 37 -4.90 -11.23 -17.15
CA PRO A 37 -4.71 -10.81 -18.53
C PRO A 37 -3.38 -11.33 -19.10
N LYS A 38 -3.44 -11.96 -20.28
CA LYS A 38 -2.25 -12.49 -20.96
C LYS A 38 -1.30 -11.39 -21.44
N THR A 39 -1.83 -10.20 -21.69
CA THR A 39 -1.04 -9.01 -22.05
C THR A 39 -0.99 -8.09 -20.84
N PRO A 40 0.20 -7.63 -20.42
CA PRO A 40 0.31 -6.68 -19.34
C PRO A 40 -0.53 -5.43 -19.59
N LEU A 41 -1.22 -4.95 -18.55
CA LEU A 41 -2.00 -3.72 -18.63
C LEU A 41 -1.06 -2.53 -18.78
N LYS A 42 -1.59 -1.43 -19.34
CA LYS A 42 -0.87 -0.16 -19.40
C LYS A 42 -0.63 0.38 -17.99
N SER A 43 0.29 1.35 -17.87
CA SER A 43 0.56 1.96 -16.58
C SER A 43 -0.72 2.53 -15.96
N LEU A 44 -0.97 2.18 -14.71
CA LEU A 44 -2.15 2.66 -13.95
C LEU A 44 -2.10 4.17 -13.66
N ASP A 45 -0.96 4.82 -13.91
CA ASP A 45 -0.78 6.26 -13.77
C ASP A 45 -1.20 7.03 -15.04
N THR A 46 -1.66 6.33 -16.08
CA THR A 46 -2.33 6.88 -17.26
C THR A 46 -3.85 6.65 -17.18
N LYS A 47 -4.64 7.50 -17.85
CA LYS A 47 -6.10 7.37 -17.84
C LYS A 47 -6.56 5.99 -18.37
N GLU A 48 -6.00 5.57 -19.50
CA GLU A 48 -6.34 4.27 -20.10
C GLU A 48 -5.94 3.09 -19.20
N GLY A 49 -4.72 3.11 -18.68
CA GLY A 49 -4.25 2.06 -17.77
C GLY A 49 -5.04 2.04 -16.45
N PHE A 50 -5.41 3.20 -15.93
CA PHE A 50 -6.27 3.29 -14.74
C PHE A 50 -7.61 2.57 -14.95
N GLU A 51 -8.29 2.79 -16.09
CA GLU A 51 -9.54 2.10 -16.41
C GLU A 51 -9.33 0.60 -16.64
N GLN A 52 -8.22 0.18 -17.28
CA GLN A 52 -7.89 -1.25 -17.40
C GLN A 52 -7.72 -1.91 -16.02
N HIS A 53 -7.07 -1.24 -15.08
CA HIS A 53 -6.91 -1.73 -13.71
C HIS A 53 -8.22 -1.69 -12.90
N ARG A 54 -9.13 -0.74 -13.18
CA ARG A 54 -10.49 -0.72 -12.63
C ARG A 54 -11.30 -1.94 -13.11
N GLU A 55 -11.21 -2.29 -14.39
CA GLU A 55 -11.86 -3.51 -14.91
C GLU A 55 -11.27 -4.78 -14.27
N TRP A 56 -9.99 -4.78 -13.94
CA TRP A 56 -9.39 -5.86 -13.17
C TRP A 56 -9.97 -5.97 -11.75
N GLU A 57 -10.19 -4.84 -11.04
CA GLU A 57 -10.89 -4.87 -9.74
C GLU A 57 -12.29 -5.49 -9.86
N LYS A 58 -13.05 -5.14 -10.91
CA LYS A 58 -14.37 -5.73 -11.16
C LYS A 58 -14.27 -7.24 -11.43
N THR A 59 -13.28 -7.67 -12.20
CA THR A 59 -13.01 -9.10 -12.45
C THR A 59 -12.72 -9.84 -11.14
N LEU A 60 -11.89 -9.29 -10.27
CA LEU A 60 -11.64 -9.85 -8.95
C LEU A 60 -12.92 -9.94 -8.11
N ASN A 61 -13.76 -8.91 -8.14
CA ASN A 61 -15.02 -8.90 -7.40
C ASN A 61 -16.01 -9.94 -7.93
N GLN A 62 -16.16 -10.08 -9.23
CA GLN A 62 -17.01 -11.10 -9.86
C GLN A 62 -16.58 -12.53 -9.49
N GLY A 63 -15.27 -12.73 -9.31
CA GLY A 63 -14.70 -13.99 -8.83
C GLY A 63 -14.72 -14.14 -7.28
N ASN A 64 -15.25 -13.17 -6.54
CA ASN A 64 -15.14 -13.07 -5.07
C ASN A 64 -13.70 -13.07 -4.56
N TRP A 65 -12.77 -12.45 -5.29
CA TRP A 65 -11.35 -12.37 -4.91
C TRP A 65 -10.89 -10.95 -4.57
N SER A 66 -11.74 -9.94 -4.70
CA SER A 66 -11.36 -8.56 -4.41
C SER A 66 -10.98 -8.36 -2.94
N MET A 67 -11.75 -8.96 -2.01
CA MET A 67 -11.58 -8.80 -0.54
C MET A 67 -11.55 -10.17 0.16
N VAL A 68 -10.37 -10.72 0.39
CA VAL A 68 -10.21 -12.04 1.03
C VAL A 68 -10.62 -12.01 2.50
N THR A 69 -10.23 -10.97 3.23
CA THR A 69 -10.43 -10.89 4.70
C THR A 69 -11.68 -10.16 5.15
N TRP A 70 -12.30 -9.34 4.29
CA TRP A 70 -13.47 -8.57 4.68
C TRP A 70 -14.67 -9.48 4.98
N PRO A 71 -15.60 -9.03 5.84
CA PRO A 71 -16.88 -9.71 6.05
C PRO A 71 -17.64 -9.92 4.73
N LYS A 72 -18.37 -11.02 4.63
CA LYS A 72 -19.13 -11.37 3.41
C LYS A 72 -20.19 -10.34 3.05
N GLU A 73 -20.79 -9.71 4.06
CA GLU A 73 -21.79 -8.64 3.89
C GLU A 73 -21.25 -7.41 3.16
N TYR A 74 -19.91 -7.21 3.17
CA TYR A 74 -19.21 -6.10 2.51
C TYR A 74 -18.41 -6.57 1.27
N GLY A 75 -18.80 -7.69 0.67
CA GLY A 75 -18.17 -8.20 -0.56
C GLY A 75 -16.87 -8.98 -0.32
N GLY A 76 -16.57 -9.35 0.93
CA GLY A 76 -15.41 -10.16 1.27
C GLY A 76 -15.69 -11.65 1.38
N ARG A 77 -14.64 -12.44 1.58
CA ARG A 77 -14.74 -13.91 1.81
C ARG A 77 -14.81 -14.28 3.30
N GLY A 78 -14.49 -13.36 4.20
CA GLY A 78 -14.44 -13.60 5.66
C GLY A 78 -13.34 -14.57 6.05
N LEU A 79 -12.23 -14.62 5.31
CA LEU A 79 -11.11 -15.51 5.54
C LEU A 79 -10.05 -14.83 6.43
N ASP A 80 -9.11 -15.63 6.94
CA ASP A 80 -8.09 -15.15 7.86
C ASP A 80 -6.85 -14.53 7.17
N LEU A 81 -5.95 -13.97 7.97
CA LEU A 81 -4.72 -13.35 7.50
C LEU A 81 -3.73 -14.32 6.85
N ILE A 82 -3.72 -15.60 7.23
CA ILE A 82 -2.85 -16.61 6.58
C ILE A 82 -3.38 -16.89 5.17
N GLN A 83 -4.71 -16.99 5.01
CA GLN A 83 -5.32 -17.15 3.69
C GLN A 83 -5.11 -15.92 2.82
N TRP A 84 -5.12 -14.70 3.41
CA TRP A 84 -4.71 -13.50 2.72
C TRP A 84 -3.27 -13.57 2.20
N LEU A 85 -2.31 -13.98 3.03
CA LEU A 85 -0.91 -14.14 2.62
C LEU A 85 -0.75 -15.18 1.50
N ILE A 86 -1.47 -16.32 1.59
CA ILE A 86 -1.51 -17.32 0.52
C ILE A 86 -2.06 -16.75 -0.78
N PHE A 87 -3.14 -15.95 -0.71
CA PHE A 87 -3.71 -15.26 -1.87
C PHE A 87 -2.67 -14.33 -2.52
N GLU A 88 -1.98 -13.51 -1.73
CA GLU A 88 -0.96 -12.59 -2.21
C GLU A 88 0.23 -13.32 -2.86
N GLU A 89 0.69 -14.44 -2.29
CA GLU A 89 1.73 -15.26 -2.89
C GLU A 89 1.33 -15.74 -4.29
N GLU A 90 0.12 -16.26 -4.45
CA GLU A 90 -0.38 -16.72 -5.74
C GLU A 90 -0.65 -15.54 -6.69
N TYR A 91 -1.11 -14.39 -6.18
CA TYR A 91 -1.37 -13.17 -6.93
C TYR A 91 -0.10 -12.64 -7.58
N TYR A 92 0.98 -12.50 -6.82
CA TYR A 92 2.26 -12.05 -7.33
C TYR A 92 2.94 -13.10 -8.20
N ARG A 93 2.83 -14.40 -7.86
CA ARG A 93 3.33 -15.49 -8.70
C ARG A 93 2.69 -15.50 -10.09
N ALA A 94 1.39 -15.21 -10.17
CA ALA A 94 0.66 -15.12 -11.43
C ALA A 94 0.91 -13.81 -12.20
N GLU A 95 1.74 -12.91 -11.68
CA GLU A 95 1.96 -11.56 -12.24
C GLU A 95 0.66 -10.77 -12.45
N ALA A 96 -0.30 -10.94 -11.55
CA ALA A 96 -1.58 -10.28 -11.63
C ALA A 96 -1.43 -8.74 -11.57
N PRO A 97 -2.32 -7.98 -12.23
CA PRO A 97 -2.23 -6.53 -12.31
C PRO A 97 -2.24 -5.85 -10.93
N THR A 98 -1.50 -4.74 -10.81
CA THR A 98 -1.51 -3.93 -9.58
C THR A 98 -2.93 -3.47 -9.25
N ARG A 99 -3.33 -3.60 -7.97
CA ARG A 99 -4.62 -3.15 -7.46
C ARG A 99 -4.71 -1.62 -7.52
N VAL A 100 -5.68 -1.07 -8.27
CA VAL A 100 -5.82 0.38 -8.41
C VAL A 100 -6.47 1.02 -7.19
N ASN A 101 -7.32 0.29 -6.46
CA ASN A 101 -8.07 0.78 -5.30
C ASN A 101 -7.39 0.50 -3.95
N GLN A 102 -6.06 0.40 -3.90
CA GLN A 102 -5.34 0.07 -2.65
C GLN A 102 -5.68 1.01 -1.48
N ASN A 103 -5.80 2.32 -1.73
CA ASN A 103 -6.14 3.30 -0.69
C ASN A 103 -7.56 3.08 -0.17
N GLY A 104 -8.51 2.75 -1.04
CA GLY A 104 -9.86 2.37 -0.65
C GLY A 104 -9.86 1.10 0.18
N VAL A 105 -9.41 0.00 -0.43
CA VAL A 105 -9.64 -1.34 0.14
C VAL A 105 -8.76 -1.68 1.35
N PHE A 106 -7.54 -1.14 1.44
CA PHE A 106 -6.62 -1.46 2.53
C PHE A 106 -6.51 -0.38 3.63
N LEU A 107 -6.93 0.86 3.33
CA LEU A 107 -6.89 1.97 4.29
C LEU A 107 -8.30 2.39 4.71
N LEU A 108 -9.08 2.91 3.77
CA LEU A 108 -10.41 3.44 4.09
C LEU A 108 -11.41 2.34 4.46
N GLY A 109 -11.39 1.19 3.80
CA GLY A 109 -12.33 0.10 4.08
C GLY A 109 -12.30 -0.36 5.54
N PRO A 110 -11.14 -0.76 6.10
CA PRO A 110 -11.02 -1.07 7.53
C PRO A 110 -11.42 0.11 8.43
N THR A 111 -11.07 1.34 8.05
CA THR A 111 -11.45 2.56 8.78
C THR A 111 -12.97 2.76 8.79
N LEU A 112 -13.64 2.55 7.66
CA LEU A 112 -15.10 2.59 7.57
C LEU A 112 -15.78 1.50 8.42
N MET A 113 -15.21 0.28 8.42
CA MET A 113 -15.74 -0.81 9.26
C MET A 113 -15.66 -0.47 10.76
N GLU A 114 -14.63 0.25 11.19
CA GLU A 114 -14.43 0.63 12.59
C GLU A 114 -15.26 1.87 12.98
N PHE A 115 -15.22 2.93 12.17
CA PHE A 115 -15.75 4.26 12.54
C PHE A 115 -17.00 4.68 11.76
N GLY A 116 -17.34 4.01 10.68
CA GLY A 116 -18.47 4.40 9.82
C GLY A 116 -19.83 4.07 10.41
N THR A 117 -20.84 4.88 10.05
CA THR A 117 -22.23 4.55 10.32
C THR A 117 -22.70 3.37 9.48
N HIS A 118 -23.85 2.81 9.79
CA HIS A 118 -24.42 1.71 8.99
C HIS A 118 -24.68 2.14 7.54
N GLU A 119 -25.19 3.36 7.36
CA GLU A 119 -25.45 3.96 6.05
C GLU A 119 -24.17 4.14 5.26
N GLN A 120 -23.11 4.65 5.88
CA GLN A 120 -21.80 4.80 5.23
C GLN A 120 -21.19 3.45 4.82
N LYS A 121 -21.26 2.44 5.70
CA LYS A 121 -20.79 1.08 5.38
C LYS A 121 -21.56 0.49 4.19
N SER A 122 -22.89 0.58 4.22
CA SER A 122 -23.74 0.11 3.12
C SER A 122 -23.49 0.83 1.81
N LYS A 123 -23.28 2.15 1.85
CA LYS A 123 -23.06 2.99 0.67
C LYS A 123 -21.69 2.73 0.02
N PHE A 124 -20.64 2.56 0.82
CA PHE A 124 -19.28 2.63 0.30
C PHE A 124 -18.56 1.28 0.20
N LEU A 125 -18.74 0.34 1.15
CA LEU A 125 -17.90 -0.85 1.19
C LEU A 125 -18.10 -1.78 0.00
N ASN A 126 -19.34 -2.11 -0.37
CA ASN A 126 -19.61 -2.95 -1.54
C ASN A 126 -19.18 -2.28 -2.85
N ALA A 127 -19.44 -0.99 -3.02
CA ALA A 127 -19.01 -0.24 -4.20
C ALA A 127 -17.47 -0.15 -4.31
N MET A 128 -16.79 -0.05 -3.16
CA MET A 128 -15.33 -0.08 -3.08
C MET A 128 -14.77 -1.45 -3.47
N ALA A 129 -15.34 -2.53 -2.95
CA ALA A 129 -14.94 -3.90 -3.26
C ALA A 129 -15.21 -4.26 -4.74
N ALA A 130 -16.25 -3.69 -5.34
CA ALA A 130 -16.61 -3.86 -6.75
C ALA A 130 -15.73 -3.06 -7.72
N GLY A 131 -14.95 -2.07 -7.24
CA GLY A 131 -14.20 -1.16 -8.09
C GLY A 131 -15.03 -0.02 -8.69
N ASP A 132 -16.28 0.14 -8.24
CA ASP A 132 -17.15 1.23 -8.67
C ASP A 132 -16.71 2.57 -8.07
N HIS A 133 -16.18 2.55 -6.85
CA HIS A 133 -15.59 3.70 -6.17
C HIS A 133 -14.10 3.48 -5.94
N ILE A 134 -13.27 4.23 -6.67
CA ILE A 134 -11.81 4.26 -6.46
C ILE A 134 -11.46 5.47 -5.58
N TRP A 135 -10.61 5.25 -4.58
CA TRP A 135 -10.33 6.23 -3.53
C TRP A 135 -8.89 6.74 -3.54
N ALA A 136 -8.73 8.05 -3.45
CA ALA A 136 -7.48 8.72 -3.17
C ALA A 136 -7.39 9.12 -1.68
N GLN A 137 -6.16 9.29 -1.19
CA GLN A 137 -5.90 9.79 0.17
C GLN A 137 -5.53 11.27 0.09
N GLY A 138 -6.28 12.14 0.78
CA GLY A 138 -6.09 13.58 0.79
C GLY A 138 -5.63 14.10 2.16
N TRP A 139 -4.41 13.76 2.59
CA TRP A 139 -3.89 14.15 3.91
C TRP A 139 -2.86 15.26 3.83
N SER A 140 -1.76 15.03 3.13
CA SER A 140 -0.64 15.97 3.04
C SER A 140 -1.04 17.28 2.38
N GLU A 141 -0.37 18.36 2.79
CA GLU A 141 -0.47 19.69 2.21
C GLU A 141 0.94 20.21 1.87
N PRO A 142 1.11 21.26 1.04
CA PRO A 142 2.43 21.78 0.72
C PRO A 142 3.30 22.11 1.93
N GLY A 143 2.68 22.54 3.05
CA GLY A 143 3.35 22.84 4.32
C GLY A 143 3.22 21.77 5.41
N ALA A 144 2.58 20.64 5.14
CA ALA A 144 2.24 19.63 6.16
C ALA A 144 2.33 18.20 5.59
N GLY A 145 3.51 17.61 5.67
CA GLY A 145 3.77 16.20 5.32
C GLY A 145 4.01 15.37 6.58
N SER A 146 5.27 15.25 7.03
CA SER A 146 5.61 14.54 8.27
C SER A 146 4.94 15.16 9.51
N ASP A 147 4.79 16.48 9.55
CA ASP A 147 3.96 17.18 10.55
C ASP A 147 2.52 17.31 10.06
N MET A 148 1.81 16.20 9.98
CA MET A 148 0.42 16.13 9.51
C MET A 148 -0.54 16.93 10.42
N ALA A 149 -0.19 17.16 11.69
CA ALA A 149 -1.00 17.99 12.60
C ALA A 149 -1.02 19.48 12.21
N ALA A 150 -0.11 19.92 11.32
CA ALA A 150 -0.03 21.29 10.83
C ALA A 150 -0.90 21.59 9.60
N ILE A 151 -1.79 20.69 9.19
CA ILE A 151 -2.71 20.91 8.07
C ILE A 151 -3.61 22.13 8.30
N ARG A 152 -3.91 22.84 7.20
CA ARG A 152 -4.63 24.12 7.20
C ARG A 152 -5.88 24.13 6.33
N THR A 153 -6.07 23.15 5.44
CA THR A 153 -7.29 23.04 4.65
C THR A 153 -8.48 22.98 5.59
N THR A 154 -9.39 23.95 5.46
CA THR A 154 -10.55 24.13 6.35
C THR A 154 -11.76 23.39 5.83
N ALA A 155 -12.67 23.01 6.76
CA ALA A 155 -14.01 22.53 6.45
C ALA A 155 -14.97 23.13 7.47
N VAL A 156 -15.60 24.25 7.10
CA VAL A 156 -16.50 25.01 7.98
C VAL A 156 -17.91 24.49 7.82
N LEU A 157 -18.59 24.16 8.92
CA LEU A 157 -19.98 23.70 8.91
C LEU A 157 -20.92 24.88 8.60
N GLU A 158 -21.68 24.78 7.50
CA GLU A 158 -22.71 25.72 7.08
C GLU A 158 -24.03 24.98 6.85
N GLY A 159 -24.88 24.94 7.89
CA GLY A 159 -26.18 24.24 7.83
C GLY A 159 -26.00 22.72 7.71
N ASP A 160 -26.34 22.16 6.56
CA ASP A 160 -26.32 20.73 6.28
C ASP A 160 -25.06 20.25 5.50
N HIS A 161 -24.07 21.13 5.32
CA HIS A 161 -22.85 20.81 4.59
C HIS A 161 -21.60 21.46 5.20
N TYR A 162 -20.45 20.86 4.94
CA TYR A 162 -19.13 21.45 5.16
C TYR A 162 -18.71 22.23 3.91
N LYS A 163 -18.30 23.48 4.09
CA LYS A 163 -17.62 24.26 3.05
C LYS A 163 -16.13 24.09 3.19
N ILE A 164 -15.50 23.47 2.18
CA ILE A 164 -14.08 23.14 2.18
C ILE A 164 -13.29 24.13 1.34
N ASN A 165 -12.18 24.64 1.92
CA ASN A 165 -11.24 25.53 1.25
C ASN A 165 -9.80 25.13 1.57
N GLY A 166 -8.94 25.07 0.54
CA GLY A 166 -7.52 24.78 0.69
C GLY A 166 -6.96 23.84 -0.38
N GLN A 167 -5.90 23.13 -0.03
CA GLN A 167 -5.17 22.29 -0.97
C GLN A 167 -4.63 21.03 -0.30
N LYS A 168 -4.73 19.89 -0.98
CA LYS A 168 -4.01 18.66 -0.67
C LYS A 168 -2.97 18.37 -1.74
N THR A 169 -1.88 17.69 -1.36
CA THR A 169 -0.83 17.31 -2.30
C THR A 169 -0.39 15.86 -2.07
N TRP A 170 0.32 15.29 -3.04
CA TRP A 170 0.80 13.91 -3.03
C TRP A 170 -0.32 12.87 -2.90
N SER A 171 -1.53 13.20 -3.39
CA SER A 171 -2.68 12.30 -3.38
C SER A 171 -2.52 11.25 -4.47
N SER A 172 -2.19 10.03 -4.07
CA SER A 172 -1.95 8.93 -5.02
C SER A 172 -3.18 8.68 -5.90
N ARG A 173 -2.98 8.70 -7.22
CA ARG A 173 -3.98 8.41 -8.25
C ARG A 173 -5.22 9.30 -8.24
N ALA A 174 -5.20 10.42 -7.51
CA ALA A 174 -6.35 11.31 -7.43
C ALA A 174 -6.75 11.91 -8.80
N ALA A 175 -5.84 11.92 -9.79
CA ALA A 175 -6.13 12.36 -11.15
C ALA A 175 -7.30 11.61 -11.82
N TYR A 176 -7.56 10.37 -11.39
CA TYR A 176 -8.57 9.49 -11.99
C TYR A 176 -9.49 8.83 -10.95
N ALA A 177 -9.28 9.07 -9.66
CA ALA A 177 -10.10 8.54 -8.58
C ALA A 177 -11.48 9.22 -8.55
N ASP A 178 -12.47 8.53 -8.01
CA ASP A 178 -13.84 9.04 -7.87
C ASP A 178 -14.02 9.83 -6.57
N TRP A 179 -13.31 9.44 -5.52
CA TRP A 179 -13.41 9.96 -4.17
C TRP A 179 -12.04 10.20 -3.54
N THR A 180 -12.01 11.12 -2.58
CA THR A 180 -10.90 11.22 -1.63
C THR A 180 -11.41 11.16 -0.20
N PHE A 181 -10.61 10.55 0.70
CA PHE A 181 -10.79 10.68 2.13
C PHE A 181 -9.69 11.58 2.68
N GLY A 182 -10.07 12.56 3.47
CA GLY A 182 -9.14 13.60 3.89
C GLY A 182 -9.31 14.03 5.34
N LEU A 183 -8.24 14.67 5.85
CA LEU A 183 -8.26 15.39 7.10
C LEU A 183 -8.42 16.87 6.82
N PHE A 184 -9.35 17.49 7.53
CA PHE A 184 -9.70 18.90 7.38
C PHE A 184 -9.81 19.56 8.74
N ARG A 185 -9.51 20.85 8.82
CA ARG A 185 -9.68 21.63 10.04
C ARG A 185 -11.12 22.14 10.12
N THR A 186 -11.89 21.57 11.04
CA THR A 186 -13.29 21.97 11.27
C THR A 186 -13.43 22.96 12.43
N ASP A 187 -12.54 22.91 13.44
CA ASP A 187 -12.44 23.90 14.49
C ASP A 187 -11.24 24.80 14.25
N LEU A 188 -11.50 26.06 13.86
CA LEU A 188 -10.47 27.05 13.50
C LEU A 188 -9.76 27.65 14.73
N ASP A 189 -10.37 27.55 15.92
CA ASP A 189 -9.82 28.07 17.16
C ASP A 189 -8.89 27.06 17.84
N SER A 190 -8.87 25.83 17.36
CA SER A 190 -8.01 24.76 17.87
C SER A 190 -6.68 24.66 17.14
N GLU A 191 -5.70 24.07 17.79
CA GLU A 191 -4.35 23.91 17.26
C GLU A 191 -3.97 22.43 17.06
N ARG A 192 -3.09 22.21 16.07
CA ARG A 192 -2.44 20.94 15.78
C ARG A 192 -3.47 19.83 15.54
N HIS A 193 -3.38 18.72 16.28
CA HIS A 193 -4.22 17.54 16.12
C HIS A 193 -5.66 17.69 16.63
N ARG A 194 -5.95 18.77 17.35
CA ARG A 194 -7.32 19.09 17.81
C ARG A 194 -8.10 19.74 16.66
N GLY A 195 -9.44 19.62 16.69
CA GLY A 195 -10.32 20.24 15.70
C GLY A 195 -10.09 19.78 14.26
N LEU A 196 -9.56 18.58 14.07
CA LEU A 196 -9.44 17.92 12.78
C LEU A 196 -10.55 16.89 12.63
N SER A 197 -11.22 16.90 11.48
CA SER A 197 -12.26 15.93 11.12
C SER A 197 -11.88 15.13 9.88
N PHE A 198 -12.41 13.92 9.78
CA PHE A 198 -12.15 13.01 8.67
C PHE A 198 -13.37 13.01 7.74
N ILE A 199 -13.23 13.52 6.52
CA ILE A 199 -14.36 13.74 5.60
C ILE A 199 -14.13 12.98 4.29
N LEU A 200 -15.20 12.36 3.79
CA LEU A 200 -15.25 11.65 2.52
C LEU A 200 -15.74 12.59 1.43
N VAL A 201 -14.92 12.88 0.41
CA VAL A 201 -15.22 13.93 -0.56
C VAL A 201 -15.26 13.34 -1.97
N PRO A 202 -16.40 13.44 -2.70
CA PRO A 202 -16.45 13.13 -4.12
C PRO A 202 -15.58 14.10 -4.92
N LEU A 203 -14.72 13.61 -5.81
CA LEU A 203 -13.78 14.46 -6.56
C LEU A 203 -14.42 15.18 -7.76
N ASN A 204 -15.68 14.89 -8.08
CA ASN A 204 -16.44 15.52 -9.15
C ASN A 204 -17.30 16.71 -8.70
N LEU A 205 -17.20 17.14 -7.43
CA LEU A 205 -17.96 18.29 -6.92
C LEU A 205 -17.49 19.61 -7.54
N PRO A 206 -18.41 20.58 -7.77
CA PRO A 206 -18.04 21.94 -8.14
C PRO A 206 -17.04 22.55 -7.15
N GLY A 207 -16.06 23.31 -7.65
CA GLY A 207 -15.00 23.92 -6.84
C GLY A 207 -13.78 23.00 -6.61
N ILE A 208 -13.81 21.73 -7.05
CA ILE A 208 -12.64 20.85 -7.00
C ILE A 208 -11.85 20.94 -8.29
N THR A 209 -10.55 21.14 -8.16
CA THR A 209 -9.59 21.02 -9.26
C THR A 209 -8.51 20.02 -8.88
N VAL A 210 -8.34 18.98 -9.68
CA VAL A 210 -7.27 17.98 -9.50
C VAL A 210 -6.19 18.22 -10.53
N ARG A 211 -4.94 18.42 -10.08
CA ARG A 211 -3.76 18.61 -10.94
C ARG A 211 -2.80 17.46 -10.78
N PRO A 212 -2.58 16.67 -11.84
CA PRO A 212 -1.55 15.64 -11.83
C PRO A 212 -0.15 16.21 -11.58
N ILE A 213 0.65 15.51 -10.80
CA ILE A 213 2.07 15.82 -10.54
C ILE A 213 2.92 14.89 -11.38
N PRO A 214 3.64 15.38 -12.41
CA PRO A 214 4.60 14.57 -13.15
C PRO A 214 5.73 14.06 -12.22
N GLN A 215 6.01 12.77 -12.27
CA GLN A 215 7.09 12.14 -11.51
C GLN A 215 8.37 12.04 -12.34
N LEU A 216 9.43 11.46 -11.78
CA LEU A 216 10.71 11.28 -12.47
C LEU A 216 10.62 10.43 -13.74
N ASP A 217 9.65 9.52 -13.81
CA ASP A 217 9.35 8.69 -14.98
C ASP A 217 8.44 9.38 -16.01
N GLY A 218 8.01 10.63 -15.72
CA GLY A 218 7.11 11.43 -16.57
C GLY A 218 5.62 11.11 -16.40
N GLU A 219 5.25 10.10 -15.61
CA GLU A 219 3.84 9.72 -15.38
C GLU A 219 3.25 10.41 -14.14
N PRO A 220 1.95 10.76 -14.15
CA PRO A 220 1.31 11.48 -13.04
C PRO A 220 0.72 10.52 -11.99
N GLY A 221 1.55 9.78 -11.26
CA GLY A 221 1.10 8.86 -10.21
C GLY A 221 0.55 9.54 -8.95
N PHE A 222 0.81 10.84 -8.76
CA PHE A 222 0.26 11.68 -7.68
C PHE A 222 -0.44 12.88 -8.25
N ALA A 223 -1.26 13.55 -7.42
CA ALA A 223 -1.92 14.79 -7.78
C ALA A 223 -2.03 15.75 -6.58
N GLU A 224 -2.21 17.02 -6.91
CA GLU A 224 -2.73 18.06 -6.02
C GLU A 224 -4.25 18.12 -6.16
N ILE A 225 -4.94 18.39 -5.06
CA ILE A 225 -6.40 18.59 -5.03
C ILE A 225 -6.64 19.96 -4.42
N TYR A 226 -7.23 20.84 -5.19
CA TYR A 226 -7.63 22.19 -4.77
C TYR A 226 -9.11 22.20 -4.45
N PHE A 227 -9.49 22.87 -3.35
CA PHE A 227 -10.85 23.05 -2.90
C PHE A 227 -11.13 24.57 -2.82
N ASP A 228 -12.15 25.02 -3.56
CA ASP A 228 -12.60 26.40 -3.62
C ASP A 228 -14.12 26.42 -3.35
N ASP A 229 -14.50 26.77 -2.14
CA ASP A 229 -15.87 26.76 -1.62
C ASP A 229 -16.66 25.47 -1.89
N VAL A 230 -15.98 24.31 -1.76
CA VAL A 230 -16.57 23.00 -2.04
C VAL A 230 -17.56 22.61 -0.97
N LYS A 231 -18.81 22.32 -1.36
CA LYS A 231 -19.88 21.92 -0.47
C LYS A 231 -19.97 20.40 -0.36
N VAL A 232 -19.70 19.87 0.83
CA VAL A 232 -19.74 18.41 1.11
C VAL A 232 -20.80 18.15 2.19
N PRO A 233 -21.78 17.27 1.94
CA PRO A 233 -22.84 16.96 2.90
C PRO A 233 -22.29 16.47 4.25
N VAL A 234 -22.98 16.80 5.34
CA VAL A 234 -22.57 16.40 6.71
C VAL A 234 -22.51 14.89 6.91
N GLU A 235 -23.31 14.13 6.18
CA GLU A 235 -23.30 12.67 6.22
C GLU A 235 -21.99 12.05 5.68
N ASN A 236 -21.13 12.83 5.05
CA ASN A 236 -19.81 12.40 4.61
C ASN A 236 -18.72 12.56 5.70
N LEU A 237 -19.07 13.11 6.86
CA LEU A 237 -18.19 13.09 8.03
C LEU A 237 -18.06 11.66 8.55
N LEU A 238 -16.85 11.16 8.67
CA LEU A 238 -16.56 9.84 9.24
C LEU A 238 -16.25 9.98 10.74
N GLY A 239 -16.98 9.26 11.57
CA GLY A 239 -16.91 9.42 13.03
C GLY A 239 -17.54 10.73 13.50
N GLY A 240 -17.06 11.28 14.60
CA GLY A 240 -17.52 12.56 15.16
C GLY A 240 -16.69 13.75 14.67
N ASP A 241 -17.29 14.95 14.78
CA ASP A 241 -16.57 16.20 14.54
C ASP A 241 -15.40 16.33 15.55
N GLY A 242 -14.22 16.74 15.06
CA GLY A 242 -12.99 16.80 15.87
C GLY A 242 -12.29 15.45 16.13
N GLU A 243 -12.88 14.31 15.75
CA GLU A 243 -12.26 12.98 15.93
C GLU A 243 -11.29 12.58 14.79
N GLY A 244 -11.10 13.43 13.79
CA GLY A 244 -10.31 13.10 12.59
C GLY A 244 -8.89 12.63 12.88
N TRP A 245 -8.22 13.18 13.91
CA TRP A 245 -6.87 12.72 14.28
C TRP A 245 -6.86 11.27 14.78
N LYS A 246 -7.81 10.89 15.62
CA LYS A 246 -7.96 9.52 16.13
C LYS A 246 -8.19 8.55 14.98
N ILE A 247 -9.07 8.90 14.05
CA ILE A 247 -9.41 8.09 12.88
C ILE A 247 -8.19 7.97 11.95
N ALA A 248 -7.47 9.08 11.69
CA ALA A 248 -6.27 9.07 10.88
C ALA A 248 -5.16 8.18 11.48
N MET A 249 -4.99 8.17 12.79
CA MET A 249 -4.00 7.31 13.45
C MET A 249 -4.36 5.82 13.32
N ALA A 250 -5.64 5.45 13.40
CA ALA A 250 -6.11 4.10 13.12
C ALA A 250 -5.87 3.72 11.65
N THR A 251 -6.23 4.61 10.71
CA THR A 251 -5.98 4.41 9.26
C THR A 251 -4.48 4.25 8.97
N ALA A 252 -3.61 5.06 9.59
CA ALA A 252 -2.17 4.92 9.47
C ALA A 252 -1.63 3.60 10.08
N GLY A 253 -2.35 3.04 11.06
CA GLY A 253 -2.11 1.70 11.57
C GLY A 253 -2.35 0.62 10.51
N PHE A 254 -3.43 0.73 9.74
CA PHE A 254 -3.71 -0.16 8.61
C PHE A 254 -2.69 0.01 7.47
N GLU A 255 -2.22 1.23 7.19
CA GLU A 255 -1.19 1.52 6.19
C GLU A 255 0.13 0.80 6.49
N ARG A 256 0.51 0.72 7.76
CA ARG A 256 1.69 -0.01 8.24
C ARG A 256 1.41 -1.49 8.50
N GLY A 257 0.14 -1.89 8.37
CA GLY A 257 -0.33 -3.25 8.58
C GLY A 257 0.06 -4.21 7.45
N LEU A 258 -0.28 -5.48 7.63
CA LEU A 258 0.14 -6.59 6.78
C LEU A 258 -0.38 -6.50 5.34
N MET A 259 -1.54 -5.85 5.12
CA MET A 259 -2.29 -6.01 3.88
C MET A 259 -1.77 -5.11 2.73
N LEU A 260 -1.26 -3.91 3.03
CA LEU A 260 -0.84 -2.97 1.98
C LEU A 260 0.57 -3.27 1.44
N ARG A 261 1.43 -3.95 2.19
CA ARG A 261 2.83 -4.24 1.83
C ARG A 261 3.11 -5.73 1.89
N SER A 262 2.48 -6.45 0.98
CA SER A 262 2.63 -7.89 0.85
C SER A 262 4.11 -8.31 0.71
N PRO A 263 4.57 -9.30 1.48
CA PRO A 263 5.92 -9.85 1.32
C PRO A 263 6.12 -10.49 -0.04
N ALA A 264 5.07 -11.06 -0.63
CA ALA A 264 5.12 -11.71 -1.94
C ALA A 264 5.60 -10.76 -3.06
N ARG A 265 5.28 -9.45 -2.96
CA ARG A 265 5.82 -8.44 -3.88
C ARG A 265 7.34 -8.42 -3.86
N PHE A 266 7.95 -8.41 -2.68
CA PHE A 266 9.41 -8.32 -2.54
C PHE A 266 10.08 -9.64 -2.93
N GLN A 267 9.45 -10.77 -2.62
CA GLN A 267 9.91 -12.10 -3.08
C GLN A 267 9.88 -12.21 -4.61
N GLN A 268 8.82 -11.72 -5.27
CA GLN A 268 8.75 -11.67 -6.73
C GLN A 268 9.85 -10.75 -7.31
N THR A 269 10.06 -9.57 -6.71
CA THR A 269 11.11 -8.65 -7.15
C THR A 269 12.50 -9.28 -6.99
N ALA A 270 12.76 -9.98 -5.87
CA ALA A 270 14.00 -10.69 -5.64
C ALA A 270 14.21 -11.86 -6.65
N SER A 271 13.14 -12.60 -6.97
CA SER A 271 13.18 -13.64 -7.99
C SER A 271 13.53 -13.08 -9.38
N LYS A 272 12.89 -11.99 -9.78
CA LYS A 272 13.20 -11.30 -11.05
C LYS A 272 14.61 -10.72 -11.06
N LEU A 273 15.11 -10.24 -9.92
CA LEU A 273 16.50 -9.80 -9.78
C LEU A 273 17.48 -10.95 -9.95
N LEU A 274 17.17 -12.14 -9.40
CA LEU A 274 17.97 -13.34 -9.59
C LEU A 274 17.97 -13.77 -11.07
N GLU A 275 16.82 -13.78 -11.73
CA GLU A 275 16.73 -14.09 -13.18
C GLU A 275 17.56 -13.11 -14.01
N LEU A 276 17.46 -11.80 -13.71
CA LEU A 276 18.29 -10.77 -14.37
C LEU A 276 19.78 -11.02 -14.16
N TYR A 277 20.18 -11.38 -12.92
CA TYR A 277 21.58 -11.72 -12.62
C TYR A 277 22.04 -12.94 -13.40
N LEU A 278 21.27 -14.03 -13.40
CA LEU A 278 21.63 -15.27 -14.11
C LEU A 278 21.79 -15.06 -15.63
N ALA A 279 20.96 -14.18 -16.21
CA ALA A 279 21.06 -13.82 -17.62
C ALA A 279 22.30 -12.94 -17.95
N ASN A 280 22.95 -12.35 -16.96
CA ASN A 280 24.09 -11.42 -17.12
C ASN A 280 25.30 -11.80 -16.26
N GLN A 281 25.35 -13.01 -15.71
CA GLN A 281 26.33 -13.42 -14.70
C GLN A 281 27.80 -13.26 -15.15
N ASP A 282 28.09 -13.46 -16.43
CA ASP A 282 29.44 -13.38 -16.97
C ASP A 282 30.02 -11.95 -16.93
N HIS A 283 29.18 -10.95 -16.79
CA HIS A 283 29.54 -9.53 -16.69
C HIS A 283 29.40 -8.97 -15.26
N CYS A 284 28.96 -9.80 -14.31
CA CYS A 284 28.73 -9.36 -12.95
C CYS A 284 29.92 -9.64 -12.04
N SER A 285 30.26 -8.65 -11.20
CA SER A 285 31.28 -8.85 -10.16
C SER A 285 30.76 -9.73 -9.01
N PRO A 286 31.65 -10.36 -8.22
CA PRO A 286 31.24 -11.08 -7.00
C PRO A 286 30.46 -10.23 -6.01
N MET A 287 30.67 -8.91 -6.01
CA MET A 287 29.90 -7.98 -5.15
C MET A 287 28.44 -7.89 -5.58
N ILE A 288 28.15 -7.90 -6.89
CA ILE A 288 26.77 -7.93 -7.42
C ILE A 288 26.11 -9.24 -7.02
N GLN A 289 26.81 -10.38 -7.19
CA GLN A 289 26.32 -11.68 -6.73
C GLN A 289 25.93 -11.68 -5.24
N ALA A 290 26.78 -11.13 -4.39
CA ALA A 290 26.51 -11.03 -2.97
C ALA A 290 25.25 -10.19 -2.68
N LYS A 291 25.02 -9.10 -3.43
CA LYS A 291 23.82 -8.26 -3.29
C LYS A 291 22.55 -8.98 -3.75
N VAL A 292 22.61 -9.81 -4.78
CA VAL A 292 21.48 -10.64 -5.22
C VAL A 292 21.11 -11.67 -4.16
N VAL A 293 22.11 -12.34 -3.56
CA VAL A 293 21.88 -13.28 -2.45
C VAL A 293 21.33 -12.57 -1.23
N GLU A 294 21.86 -11.40 -0.89
CA GLU A 294 21.34 -10.55 0.20
C GLU A 294 19.87 -10.18 -0.04
N ALA A 295 19.51 -9.73 -1.25
CA ALA A 295 18.14 -9.38 -1.62
C ALA A 295 17.18 -10.56 -1.43
N TRP A 296 17.57 -11.74 -1.91
CA TRP A 296 16.75 -12.94 -1.73
C TRP A 296 16.60 -13.32 -0.25
N SER A 297 17.69 -13.34 0.50
CA SER A 297 17.67 -13.67 1.93
C SER A 297 16.83 -12.70 2.74
N GLN A 298 16.92 -11.38 2.45
CA GLN A 298 16.14 -10.36 3.12
C GLN A 298 14.65 -10.44 2.77
N SER A 299 14.28 -10.74 1.51
CA SER A 299 12.89 -10.92 1.12
C SER A 299 12.23 -12.11 1.83
N GLU A 300 12.94 -13.24 1.98
CA GLU A 300 12.47 -14.39 2.76
C GLU A 300 12.35 -14.06 4.25
N SER A 301 13.32 -13.34 4.81
CA SER A 301 13.27 -12.90 6.21
C SER A 301 12.07 -11.98 6.48
N TYR A 302 11.78 -11.08 5.55
CA TYR A 302 10.60 -10.22 5.62
C TYR A 302 9.30 -11.05 5.58
N ALA A 303 9.19 -12.02 4.66
CA ALA A 303 8.04 -12.89 4.56
C ALA A 303 7.80 -13.67 5.87
N LEU A 304 8.87 -14.26 6.46
CA LEU A 304 8.79 -14.95 7.74
C LEU A 304 8.32 -14.04 8.87
N SER A 305 8.79 -12.79 8.93
CA SER A 305 8.36 -11.81 9.93
C SER A 305 6.89 -11.46 9.81
N ILE A 306 6.37 -11.37 8.58
CA ILE A 306 4.96 -11.10 8.30
C ILE A 306 4.08 -12.31 8.69
N TYR A 307 4.49 -13.55 8.37
CA TYR A 307 3.79 -14.75 8.83
C TYR A 307 3.75 -14.85 10.35
N HIS A 308 4.85 -14.53 11.04
CA HIS A 308 4.88 -14.46 12.50
C HIS A 308 3.88 -13.43 13.03
N THR A 309 3.85 -12.23 12.44
CA THR A 309 2.92 -11.17 12.85
C THR A 309 1.47 -11.57 12.60
N ALA A 310 1.16 -12.17 11.45
CA ALA A 310 -0.18 -12.69 11.15
C ALA A 310 -0.62 -13.76 12.16
N SER A 311 0.27 -14.69 12.50
CA SER A 311 0.01 -15.72 13.51
C SER A 311 -0.24 -15.13 14.90
N LYS A 312 0.53 -14.11 15.30
CA LYS A 312 0.32 -13.36 16.56
C LYS A 312 -1.06 -12.69 16.58
N MET A 313 -1.48 -12.06 15.48
CA MET A 313 -2.80 -11.43 15.37
C MET A 313 -3.93 -12.45 15.47
N LEU A 314 -3.82 -13.59 14.80
CA LEU A 314 -4.82 -14.67 14.86
C LEU A 314 -4.94 -15.28 16.28
N ALA A 315 -3.87 -15.21 17.06
CA ALA A 315 -3.88 -15.61 18.47
C ALA A 315 -4.43 -14.50 19.42
N GLY A 316 -5.03 -13.43 18.87
CA GLY A 316 -5.60 -12.32 19.64
C GLY A 316 -4.60 -11.21 20.02
N GLY A 317 -3.39 -11.25 19.48
CA GLY A 317 -2.42 -10.16 19.64
C GLY A 317 -2.72 -8.97 18.75
N SER A 318 -1.97 -7.89 18.92
CA SER A 318 -2.07 -6.67 18.11
C SER A 318 -0.73 -6.30 17.49
N ILE A 319 -0.78 -5.52 16.41
CA ILE A 319 0.39 -4.87 15.83
C ILE A 319 0.59 -3.52 16.54
N GLY A 320 1.76 -3.32 17.12
CA GLY A 320 2.14 -2.08 17.78
C GLY A 320 3.19 -1.28 16.99
N SER A 321 4.04 -0.59 17.74
CA SER A 321 5.13 0.23 17.18
C SER A 321 6.17 -0.58 16.40
N GLU A 322 6.20 -1.92 16.57
CA GLU A 322 7.04 -2.84 15.79
C GLU A 322 6.74 -2.82 14.28
N SER A 323 5.56 -2.38 13.85
CA SER A 323 5.24 -2.16 12.43
C SER A 323 6.17 -1.15 11.74
N SER A 324 6.74 -0.22 12.54
CA SER A 324 7.73 0.75 12.06
C SER A 324 9.03 0.09 11.59
N LEU A 325 9.43 -1.05 12.20
CA LEU A 325 10.59 -1.84 11.75
C LEU A 325 10.35 -2.39 10.35
N GLY A 326 9.17 -2.97 10.13
CA GLY A 326 8.79 -3.48 8.81
C GLY A 326 8.83 -2.40 7.73
N LYS A 327 8.35 -1.18 8.03
CA LYS A 327 8.34 -0.06 7.09
C LYS A 327 9.75 0.37 6.66
N ILE A 328 10.67 0.50 7.59
CA ILE A 328 12.07 0.82 7.27
C ILE A 328 12.65 -0.31 6.42
N PHE A 329 12.49 -1.56 6.88
CA PHE A 329 13.07 -2.73 6.25
C PHE A 329 12.64 -2.88 4.78
N TRP A 330 11.33 -2.92 4.48
CA TRP A 330 10.88 -3.14 3.12
C TRP A 330 11.22 -1.97 2.18
N SER A 331 11.23 -0.73 2.68
CA SER A 331 11.55 0.43 1.84
C SER A 331 13.03 0.48 1.44
N GLU A 332 13.93 0.07 2.33
CA GLU A 332 15.36 -0.03 2.05
C GLU A 332 15.67 -1.25 1.17
N LEU A 333 14.99 -2.38 1.40
CA LEU A 333 15.10 -3.57 0.55
C LEU A 333 14.66 -3.31 -0.89
N ASP A 334 13.51 -2.65 -1.08
CA ASP A 334 12.98 -2.30 -2.41
C ASP A 334 14.00 -1.44 -3.19
N HIS A 335 14.53 -0.41 -2.54
CA HIS A 335 15.56 0.45 -3.13
C HIS A 335 16.84 -0.32 -3.48
N MET A 336 17.34 -1.16 -2.56
CA MET A 336 18.55 -1.96 -2.76
C MET A 336 18.40 -2.93 -3.92
N MET A 337 17.24 -3.60 -4.08
CA MET A 337 16.98 -4.52 -5.19
C MET A 337 17.00 -3.79 -6.53
N HIS A 338 16.29 -2.68 -6.66
CA HIS A 338 16.25 -1.90 -7.89
C HIS A 338 17.61 -1.27 -8.23
N GLN A 339 18.35 -0.75 -7.23
CA GLN A 339 19.72 -0.27 -7.45
C GLN A 339 20.66 -1.39 -7.93
N THR A 340 20.50 -2.60 -7.40
CA THR A 340 21.30 -3.76 -7.82
C THR A 340 20.98 -4.15 -9.25
N ALA A 341 19.70 -4.12 -9.65
CA ALA A 341 19.29 -4.37 -11.03
C ALA A 341 19.93 -3.39 -12.02
N LEU A 342 19.99 -2.08 -11.69
CA LEU A 342 20.65 -1.10 -12.55
C LEU A 342 22.15 -1.38 -12.69
N LYS A 343 22.81 -1.86 -11.63
CA LYS A 343 24.23 -2.25 -11.69
C LYS A 343 24.46 -3.48 -12.58
N ILE A 344 23.51 -4.43 -12.62
CA ILE A 344 23.56 -5.58 -13.53
C ILE A 344 23.36 -5.13 -14.98
N LEU A 345 22.41 -4.24 -15.23
CA LEU A 345 22.08 -3.71 -16.56
C LEU A 345 23.19 -2.82 -17.13
N GLY A 346 23.97 -2.14 -16.26
CA GLY A 346 25.02 -1.21 -16.69
C GLY A 346 24.51 -0.15 -17.64
N ALA A 347 25.22 0.11 -18.75
CA ALA A 347 24.84 1.12 -19.74
C ALA A 347 23.47 0.85 -20.41
N SER A 348 23.02 -0.40 -20.45
CA SER A 348 21.68 -0.73 -20.99
C SER A 348 20.55 -0.10 -20.17
N ALA A 349 20.79 0.24 -18.91
CA ALA A 349 19.85 0.95 -18.08
C ALA A 349 19.56 2.38 -18.58
N GLU A 350 20.54 3.03 -19.19
CA GLU A 350 20.40 4.41 -19.71
C GLU A 350 19.58 4.50 -21.00
N LEU A 351 19.48 3.39 -21.73
CA LEU A 351 18.79 3.30 -23.04
C LEU A 351 17.33 2.85 -22.93
N SER A 352 16.78 2.77 -21.75
CA SER A 352 15.54 2.06 -21.47
C SER A 352 14.27 2.69 -22.04
N GLN A 353 14.26 3.97 -22.37
CA GLN A 353 13.06 4.64 -22.90
C GLN A 353 12.67 4.15 -24.30
N GLU A 354 13.60 3.60 -25.06
CA GLU A 354 13.38 3.11 -26.43
C GLU A 354 13.25 1.58 -26.51
N SER A 355 13.62 0.85 -25.46
CA SER A 355 13.65 -0.60 -25.49
C SER A 355 12.34 -1.19 -24.90
N LYS A 356 11.73 -2.11 -25.64
CA LYS A 356 10.68 -3.02 -25.14
C LYS A 356 11.18 -4.01 -24.08
N ASN A 357 12.37 -3.78 -23.52
CA ASN A 357 13.09 -4.66 -22.62
C ASN A 357 12.67 -4.43 -21.17
N ASP A 358 12.85 -5.43 -20.32
CA ASP A 358 12.64 -5.39 -18.86
C ASP A 358 13.44 -4.27 -18.14
N ALA A 359 14.49 -3.73 -18.78
CA ALA A 359 15.25 -2.59 -18.29
C ALA A 359 14.36 -1.39 -17.93
N ALA A 360 13.34 -1.07 -18.75
CA ALA A 360 12.41 0.03 -18.47
C ALA A 360 11.64 -0.17 -17.17
N LYS A 361 11.25 -1.40 -16.85
CA LYS A 361 10.57 -1.74 -15.60
C LYS A 361 11.47 -1.53 -14.39
N TRP A 362 12.75 -1.94 -14.51
CA TRP A 362 13.73 -1.77 -13.43
C TRP A 362 14.03 -0.31 -13.15
N ILE A 363 14.14 0.52 -14.19
CA ILE A 363 14.36 1.96 -14.02
C ILE A 363 13.14 2.64 -13.41
N LYS A 364 11.94 2.35 -13.91
CA LYS A 364 10.71 2.86 -13.33
C LYS A 364 10.61 2.48 -11.85
N GLY A 365 10.86 1.21 -11.54
CA GLY A 365 10.91 0.73 -10.15
C GLY A 365 11.98 1.43 -9.31
N PHE A 366 13.18 1.66 -9.88
CA PHE A 366 14.25 2.40 -9.21
C PHE A 366 13.84 3.82 -8.86
N MET A 367 13.31 4.59 -9.82
CA MET A 367 12.83 5.96 -9.58
C MET A 367 11.75 5.98 -8.50
N PHE A 368 10.78 5.06 -8.55
CA PHE A 368 9.71 4.98 -7.55
C PHE A 368 10.21 4.52 -6.18
N SER A 369 11.26 3.69 -6.11
CA SER A 369 11.80 3.17 -4.84
C SER A 369 12.29 4.28 -3.89
N TYR A 370 12.69 5.43 -4.41
CA TYR A 370 13.05 6.61 -3.59
C TYR A 370 11.87 7.18 -2.80
N ALA A 371 10.66 6.96 -3.24
CA ALA A 371 9.47 7.38 -2.50
C ALA A 371 9.21 6.48 -1.27
N GLY A 372 9.66 5.23 -1.29
CA GLY A 372 9.48 4.26 -0.20
C GLY A 372 9.92 4.76 1.17
N PRO A 373 11.14 5.30 1.36
CA PRO A 373 11.60 5.91 2.60
C PRO A 373 10.80 7.15 3.03
N ILE A 374 10.02 7.78 2.15
CA ILE A 374 9.34 9.06 2.37
C ILE A 374 7.88 8.89 2.75
N TYR A 375 7.07 8.20 1.94
CA TYR A 375 5.64 8.05 2.20
C TYR A 375 5.34 7.11 3.38
N ALA A 376 4.09 7.07 3.84
CA ALA A 376 3.64 6.28 5.00
C ALA A 376 4.39 6.60 6.31
N GLY A 377 4.78 7.87 6.48
CA GLY A 377 5.70 8.33 7.51
C GLY A 377 7.16 8.01 7.15
N THR A 378 8.00 9.05 7.08
CA THR A 378 9.40 8.89 6.65
C THR A 378 10.16 7.88 7.52
N ASN A 379 11.25 7.30 7.00
CA ASN A 379 12.09 6.39 7.79
C ASN A 379 12.63 7.07 9.07
N GLU A 380 12.85 8.39 9.04
CA GLU A 380 13.23 9.19 10.22
C GLU A 380 12.11 9.20 11.26
N ILE A 381 10.85 9.44 10.84
CA ILE A 381 9.68 9.37 11.73
C ILE A 381 9.51 7.95 12.30
N GLN A 382 9.72 6.91 11.48
CA GLN A 382 9.65 5.53 11.96
C GLN A 382 10.74 5.22 12.98
N LYS A 383 11.97 5.73 12.77
CA LYS A 383 13.07 5.62 13.75
C LYS A 383 12.74 6.32 15.07
N ASN A 384 12.12 7.51 15.03
CA ASN A 384 11.64 8.19 16.22
C ASN A 384 10.57 7.37 16.97
N ILE A 385 9.61 6.79 16.25
CA ILE A 385 8.59 5.92 16.87
C ILE A 385 9.23 4.70 17.54
N ILE A 386 10.22 4.07 16.89
CA ILE A 386 10.97 2.95 17.47
C ILE A 386 11.72 3.41 18.73
N ALA A 387 12.44 4.51 18.63
CA ALA A 387 13.22 5.05 19.76
C ALA A 387 12.33 5.36 20.96
N GLU A 388 11.26 6.12 20.76
CA GLU A 388 10.41 6.59 21.86
C GLU A 388 9.46 5.49 22.40
N ARG A 389 8.81 4.74 21.51
CA ARG A 389 7.72 3.83 21.92
C ARG A 389 8.12 2.36 22.08
N LEU A 390 9.17 1.92 21.38
CA LEU A 390 9.64 0.54 21.46
C LEU A 390 10.82 0.41 22.41
N LEU A 391 11.79 1.37 22.35
CA LEU A 391 12.99 1.35 23.16
C LEU A 391 12.87 2.21 24.43
N GLY A 392 11.84 3.06 24.56
CA GLY A 392 11.64 3.92 25.73
C GLY A 392 12.68 5.05 25.88
N LEU A 393 13.32 5.45 24.78
CA LEU A 393 14.28 6.55 24.79
C LEU A 393 13.55 7.90 24.96
N PRO A 394 14.20 8.90 25.56
CA PRO A 394 13.62 10.23 25.73
C PRO A 394 13.45 10.93 24.37
N ARG A 395 12.45 11.83 24.32
CA ARG A 395 12.22 12.75 23.20
C ARG A 395 13.30 13.79 23.09
#